data_ada8b366f6c2e055bb512f4426d7534a
#
_entry.id   ada8b366f6c2e055bb512f4426d7534a
#
_cell.length_a   1.000
_cell.length_b   1.000
_cell.length_c   1.000
_cell.angle_alpha   90.00
_cell.angle_beta   90.00
_cell.angle_gamma   90.00
#
_symmetry.space_group_name_H-M   'P 1'
#
loop_
_entity.id
_entity.type
_entity.pdbx_description
1 polymer ?
#
loop_
_entity_poly.entity_id
_entity_poly.type
_entity_poly.pdbx_seq_one_letter_code
_entity_poly.pdbx_strand_id
1 'polypeptide(L)'
;ALPGMQIAIESAMDAAIENDYYNPLFDLPEEDYDEEYLAMGMECYFGLWSHDPSGDGYCGDHEYAFITREEMAEGDSALFAIIKGFVGDTWEYTAFLPETFNTDFYIHYQTNLDYTHRSQYLKDIVLAGEGPVSVFGNQHLNSFQGNSGDNHFQGFLGDDVIWGEEGLDRAIFEGNREEYVIIPSYATDDSSYQVIDISPDRDGTDHLFSVEEIEFNGVVYTLSELLGVSQSQLPEEFSLYMPYPNPFNPTTQIKVDVAESGPVQLMVYDINGRLVTTLKDATLEPGNYVIDWDARDRNGHMISTGIYFIQFTAASYRNTKKVLLLK
;
A
#
# COMPACT_ATOMS: atom_id res chain seq x y z
N ALA A 1 -26.93 24.75 8.46
CA ALA A 1 -27.33 23.50 7.80
C ALA A 1 -28.09 23.81 6.49
N LEU A 2 -27.97 22.96 5.50
CA LEU A 2 -28.77 23.04 4.27
C LEU A 2 -30.18 22.59 4.66
N PRO A 3 -31.26 23.41 4.44
CA PRO A 3 -32.58 23.07 4.95
C PRO A 3 -33.14 21.71 4.46
N GLY A 4 -32.75 21.29 3.25
CA GLY A 4 -33.17 19.98 2.73
C GLY A 4 -32.47 18.81 3.39
N MET A 5 -31.25 18.98 3.92
CA MET A 5 -30.51 17.96 4.64
C MET A 5 -31.08 17.73 6.02
N GLN A 6 -31.44 18.79 6.74
CA GLN A 6 -32.10 18.71 8.04
C GLN A 6 -33.38 17.89 7.96
N ILE A 7 -34.25 18.20 7.00
CA ILE A 7 -35.50 17.45 6.77
C ILE A 7 -35.23 15.97 6.46
N ALA A 8 -34.15 15.68 5.73
CA ALA A 8 -33.79 14.30 5.42
C ALA A 8 -33.32 13.53 6.67
N ILE A 9 -32.54 14.17 7.54
CA ILE A 9 -32.08 13.58 8.80
C ILE A 9 -33.29 13.31 9.72
N GLU A 10 -34.16 14.30 9.94
CA GLU A 10 -35.36 14.16 10.77
C GLU A 10 -36.26 13.01 10.24
N SER A 11 -36.48 12.93 8.93
CA SER A 11 -37.28 11.86 8.34
C SER A 11 -36.64 10.48 8.44
N ALA A 12 -35.32 10.38 8.34
CA ALA A 12 -34.59 9.13 8.55
C ALA A 12 -34.64 8.69 10.02
N MET A 13 -34.48 9.64 10.93
CA MET A 13 -34.58 9.42 12.38
C MET A 13 -35.97 8.90 12.80
N ASP A 14 -37.05 9.56 12.33
CA ASP A 14 -38.41 9.10 12.63
C ASP A 14 -38.60 7.64 12.18
N ALA A 15 -38.13 7.30 10.98
CA ALA A 15 -38.20 5.92 10.47
C ALA A 15 -37.31 4.95 11.28
N ALA A 16 -36.16 5.38 11.77
CA ALA A 16 -35.27 4.59 12.59
C ALA A 16 -35.89 4.28 13.96
N ILE A 17 -36.55 5.28 14.58
CA ILE A 17 -37.29 5.08 15.83
C ILE A 17 -38.48 4.11 15.62
N GLU A 18 -39.24 4.26 14.55
CA GLU A 18 -40.36 3.34 14.24
C GLU A 18 -39.92 1.89 14.01
N ASN A 19 -38.68 1.65 13.57
CA ASN A 19 -38.14 0.32 13.30
C ASN A 19 -37.23 -0.21 14.43
N ASP A 20 -37.16 0.45 15.56
CA ASP A 20 -36.27 0.11 16.69
C ASP A 20 -34.78 0.12 16.32
N TYR A 21 -34.37 0.93 15.36
CA TYR A 21 -32.96 1.11 14.97
C TYR A 21 -32.28 2.21 15.78
N TYR A 22 -33.04 3.20 16.24
CA TYR A 22 -32.56 4.27 17.08
C TYR A 22 -33.45 4.44 18.30
N ASN A 23 -32.81 4.46 19.48
CA ASN A 23 -33.48 4.59 20.77
C ASN A 23 -32.83 5.74 21.55
N PRO A 24 -33.35 6.98 21.41
CA PRO A 24 -32.75 8.15 22.05
C PRO A 24 -32.67 8.01 23.56
N LEU A 25 -31.58 8.47 24.17
CA LEU A 25 -31.41 8.47 25.63
C LEU A 25 -32.51 9.25 26.35
N PHE A 26 -32.96 8.68 27.46
CA PHE A 26 -34.11 9.18 28.22
C PHE A 26 -33.95 10.59 28.78
N ASP A 27 -32.76 11.10 28.88
CA ASP A 27 -32.42 12.42 29.44
C ASP A 27 -32.05 13.46 28.38
N LEU A 28 -32.08 13.07 27.07
CA LEU A 28 -31.84 13.99 25.97
C LEU A 28 -33.12 14.78 25.61
N PRO A 29 -33.04 16.12 25.37
CA PRO A 29 -34.17 16.87 24.83
C PRO A 29 -34.58 16.36 23.44
N GLU A 30 -35.88 16.26 23.14
CA GLU A 30 -36.35 15.82 21.80
C GLU A 30 -35.79 16.67 20.64
N GLU A 31 -35.46 17.93 20.90
CA GLU A 31 -34.88 18.85 19.92
C GLU A 31 -33.44 18.52 19.53
N ASP A 32 -32.78 17.63 20.27
CA ASP A 32 -31.40 17.21 20.04
C ASP A 32 -31.31 15.76 19.48
N TYR A 33 -32.42 15.05 19.31
CA TYR A 33 -32.45 13.66 18.87
C TYR A 33 -31.85 13.43 17.47
N ASP A 34 -32.08 14.38 16.57
CA ASP A 34 -31.56 14.30 15.19
C ASP A 34 -30.05 14.51 15.11
N GLU A 35 -29.49 15.35 16.00
CA GLU A 35 -28.05 15.56 16.12
C GLU A 35 -27.36 14.29 16.68
N GLU A 36 -27.94 13.68 17.72
CA GLU A 36 -27.44 12.44 18.32
C GLU A 36 -27.57 11.25 17.36
N TYR A 37 -28.70 11.11 16.69
CA TYR A 37 -28.90 10.09 15.67
C TYR A 37 -27.86 10.19 14.54
N LEU A 38 -27.56 11.40 14.07
CA LEU A 38 -26.51 11.61 13.08
C LEU A 38 -25.12 11.27 13.65
N ALA A 39 -24.86 11.63 14.91
CA ALA A 39 -23.59 11.32 15.58
C ALA A 39 -23.39 9.81 15.71
N MET A 40 -24.39 9.06 16.17
CA MET A 40 -24.33 7.59 16.26
C MET A 40 -24.13 6.96 14.88
N GLY A 41 -24.84 7.45 13.87
CA GLY A 41 -24.64 6.99 12.51
C GLY A 41 -23.24 7.27 11.98
N MET A 42 -22.67 8.43 12.28
CA MET A 42 -21.27 8.74 11.91
C MET A 42 -20.28 7.80 12.62
N GLU A 43 -20.46 7.55 13.91
CA GLU A 43 -19.62 6.61 14.67
C GLU A 43 -19.69 5.19 14.10
N CYS A 44 -20.89 4.72 13.77
CA CYS A 44 -21.11 3.45 13.07
C CYS A 44 -20.46 3.44 11.68
N TYR A 45 -20.68 4.51 10.90
CA TYR A 45 -20.12 4.63 9.53
C TYR A 45 -18.58 4.57 9.54
N PHE A 46 -17.93 5.14 10.55
CA PHE A 46 -16.48 5.08 10.74
C PHE A 46 -16.01 3.85 11.53
N GLY A 47 -16.92 2.98 11.96
CA GLY A 47 -16.61 1.74 12.65
C GLY A 47 -16.00 1.91 14.03
N LEU A 48 -16.31 3.00 14.73
CA LEU A 48 -15.78 3.28 16.07
C LEU A 48 -16.27 2.28 17.12
N TRP A 49 -17.40 1.62 16.86
CA TRP A 49 -18.00 0.59 17.70
C TRP A 49 -17.85 -0.83 17.17
N SER A 50 -17.14 -1.01 16.08
CA SER A 50 -16.99 -2.33 15.44
C SER A 50 -16.34 -3.41 16.31
N HIS A 51 -15.67 -3.02 17.40
CA HIS A 51 -15.12 -3.94 18.40
C HIS A 51 -16.16 -4.38 19.46
N ASP A 52 -17.35 -3.79 19.44
CA ASP A 52 -18.49 -4.10 20.32
C ASP A 52 -18.09 -4.35 21.80
N PRO A 53 -17.72 -3.31 22.56
CA PRO A 53 -17.18 -3.45 23.91
C PRO A 53 -18.18 -4.04 24.92
N SER A 54 -19.48 -3.90 24.64
CA SER A 54 -20.57 -4.46 25.46
C SER A 54 -20.97 -5.88 25.03
N GLY A 55 -20.66 -6.28 23.80
CA GLY A 55 -21.02 -7.56 23.22
C GLY A 55 -22.52 -7.69 22.93
N ASP A 56 -23.19 -6.56 22.72
CA ASP A 56 -24.64 -6.49 22.53
C ASP A 56 -25.08 -6.13 21.10
N GLY A 57 -24.13 -5.77 20.23
CA GLY A 57 -24.37 -5.42 18.84
C GLY A 57 -24.91 -4.02 18.61
N TYR A 58 -24.80 -3.12 19.60
CA TYR A 58 -25.29 -1.75 19.53
C TYR A 58 -24.15 -0.73 19.57
N CYS A 59 -24.35 0.40 18.89
CA CYS A 59 -23.55 1.59 19.04
C CYS A 59 -24.10 2.41 20.22
N GLY A 60 -23.21 2.91 21.07
CA GLY A 60 -23.62 3.61 22.30
C GLY A 60 -24.12 2.65 23.40
N ASP A 61 -24.99 3.15 24.29
CA ASP A 61 -25.60 2.39 25.36
C ASP A 61 -27.00 1.87 24.90
N HIS A 62 -27.03 0.96 23.93
CA HIS A 62 -28.23 0.48 23.23
C HIS A 62 -28.97 1.55 22.42
N GLU A 63 -28.28 2.60 21.98
CA GLU A 63 -28.90 3.74 21.31
C GLU A 63 -29.13 3.49 19.82
N TYR A 64 -28.17 2.85 19.15
CA TYR A 64 -28.23 2.58 17.72
C TYR A 64 -27.90 1.13 17.38
N ALA A 65 -28.78 0.49 16.60
CA ALA A 65 -28.81 -0.95 16.40
C ALA A 65 -27.73 -1.52 15.48
N PHE A 66 -26.80 -0.71 14.98
CA PHE A 66 -25.75 -1.11 14.07
C PHE A 66 -24.39 -0.65 14.55
N ILE A 67 -23.36 -1.47 14.38
CA ILE A 67 -21.98 -1.19 14.79
C ILE A 67 -21.02 -1.10 13.59
N THR A 68 -21.45 -1.53 12.41
CA THR A 68 -20.65 -1.51 11.17
C THR A 68 -21.35 -0.76 10.06
N ARG A 69 -20.56 -0.25 9.13
CA ARG A 69 -21.03 0.45 7.90
C ARG A 69 -21.92 -0.46 7.04
N GLU A 70 -21.59 -1.72 6.97
CA GLU A 70 -22.28 -2.74 6.21
C GLU A 70 -23.66 -3.03 6.79
N GLU A 71 -23.76 -3.22 8.12
CA GLU A 71 -25.04 -3.42 8.83
C GLU A 71 -25.94 -2.20 8.70
N MET A 72 -25.37 -0.99 8.87
CA MET A 72 -26.08 0.26 8.67
C MET A 72 -26.62 0.39 7.24
N ALA A 73 -25.81 0.03 6.22
CA ALA A 73 -26.22 0.10 4.82
C ALA A 73 -27.44 -0.82 4.52
N GLU A 74 -27.50 -1.99 5.17
CA GLU A 74 -28.60 -2.95 5.03
C GLU A 74 -29.84 -2.56 5.85
N GLY A 75 -29.64 -2.11 7.10
CA GLY A 75 -30.72 -1.82 8.03
C GLY A 75 -31.23 -0.38 7.92
N ASP A 76 -30.38 0.60 8.16
CA ASP A 76 -30.71 2.02 8.09
C ASP A 76 -30.13 2.68 6.83
N SER A 77 -30.62 2.25 5.70
CA SER A 77 -30.15 2.73 4.39
C SER A 77 -30.39 4.23 4.15
N ALA A 78 -31.33 4.85 4.88
CA ALA A 78 -31.61 6.28 4.78
C ALA A 78 -30.49 7.11 5.41
N LEU A 79 -30.10 6.83 6.65
CA LEU A 79 -28.98 7.50 7.31
C LEU A 79 -27.66 7.20 6.59
N PHE A 80 -27.46 5.95 6.18
CA PHE A 80 -26.29 5.57 5.37
C PHE A 80 -26.16 6.42 4.11
N ALA A 81 -27.25 6.61 3.35
CA ALA A 81 -27.23 7.41 2.14
C ALA A 81 -26.95 8.90 2.41
N ILE A 82 -27.47 9.44 3.51
CA ILE A 82 -27.20 10.81 3.96
C ILE A 82 -25.71 10.98 4.27
N ILE A 83 -25.14 10.14 5.10
CA ILE A 83 -23.73 10.22 5.50
C ILE A 83 -22.83 10.03 4.27
N LYS A 84 -23.07 8.99 3.48
CA LYS A 84 -22.35 8.71 2.24
C LYS A 84 -22.38 9.89 1.27
N GLY A 85 -23.48 10.61 1.23
CA GLY A 85 -23.66 11.76 0.33
C GLY A 85 -22.71 12.93 0.62
N PHE A 86 -22.19 13.07 1.83
CA PHE A 86 -21.24 14.14 2.17
C PHE A 86 -19.84 13.64 2.55
N VAL A 87 -19.66 12.37 2.96
CA VAL A 87 -18.32 11.82 3.19
C VAL A 87 -17.81 11.00 2.02
N GLY A 88 -18.67 10.53 1.11
CA GLY A 88 -18.32 9.74 -0.06
C GLY A 88 -18.18 8.23 0.23
N ASP A 89 -17.99 7.44 -0.84
CA ASP A 89 -17.91 5.97 -0.79
C ASP A 89 -16.60 5.44 -0.25
N THR A 90 -15.55 6.24 -0.30
CA THR A 90 -14.16 5.81 -0.14
C THR A 90 -13.45 6.60 0.93
N TRP A 91 -14.18 7.09 1.92
CA TRP A 91 -13.51 7.74 3.03
C TRP A 91 -12.78 6.67 3.86
N GLU A 92 -11.51 6.63 3.63
CA GLU A 92 -10.47 6.00 4.43
C GLU A 92 -9.73 7.12 5.10
N TYR A 93 -9.20 6.91 6.27
CA TYR A 93 -8.40 7.93 6.90
C TYR A 93 -7.01 7.40 7.25
N THR A 94 -6.04 8.28 7.07
CA THR A 94 -4.64 8.04 7.36
C THR A 94 -4.32 8.58 8.74
N ALA A 95 -3.72 7.77 9.59
CA ALA A 95 -3.15 8.25 10.84
C ALA A 95 -1.69 8.65 10.63
N PHE A 96 -1.36 9.86 11.08
CA PHE A 96 0.01 10.36 11.13
C PHE A 96 0.52 10.23 12.56
N LEU A 97 1.43 9.27 12.79
CA LEU A 97 2.04 9.09 14.11
C LEU A 97 3.18 10.10 14.29
N PRO A 98 3.14 10.93 15.34
CA PRO A 98 4.11 12.01 15.54
C PRO A 98 5.49 11.46 15.91
N GLU A 99 6.54 12.28 15.72
CA GLU A 99 7.94 11.96 16.06
C GLU A 99 8.15 11.50 17.53
N THR A 100 7.25 11.86 18.42
CA THR A 100 7.30 11.46 19.83
C THR A 100 6.71 10.08 20.10
N PHE A 101 6.05 9.48 19.11
CA PHE A 101 5.48 8.14 19.22
C PHE A 101 6.60 7.10 19.08
N ASN A 102 6.73 6.20 20.05
CA ASN A 102 7.83 5.24 20.14
C ASN A 102 7.41 3.90 20.75
N THR A 103 6.16 3.52 20.54
CA THR A 103 5.58 2.27 21.05
C THR A 103 4.87 1.55 19.91
N ASP A 104 4.27 0.40 20.21
CA ASP A 104 3.46 -0.36 19.26
C ASP A 104 2.13 0.36 18.98
N PHE A 105 1.71 0.40 17.72
CA PHE A 105 0.45 0.97 17.27
C PHE A 105 -0.42 -0.10 16.59
N TYR A 106 -1.58 -0.34 17.20
CA TYR A 106 -2.53 -1.34 16.71
C TYR A 106 -3.75 -0.65 16.09
N ILE A 107 -4.06 -0.94 14.83
CA ILE A 107 -5.28 -0.47 14.17
C ILE A 107 -6.43 -1.47 14.22
N HIS A 108 -6.26 -2.53 15.01
CA HIS A 108 -7.32 -3.43 15.41
C HIS A 108 -7.45 -3.47 16.93
N TYR A 109 -8.62 -3.84 17.41
CA TYR A 109 -8.91 -3.84 18.84
C TYR A 109 -8.08 -4.85 19.62
N GLN A 110 -7.46 -4.40 20.71
CA GLN A 110 -6.67 -5.22 21.64
C GLN A 110 -7.23 -5.10 23.06
N THR A 111 -7.78 -6.19 23.60
CA THR A 111 -8.41 -6.22 24.93
C THR A 111 -7.46 -6.02 26.11
N ASN A 112 -6.16 -6.22 25.88
CA ASN A 112 -5.11 -6.14 26.91
C ASN A 112 -4.39 -4.77 26.93
N LEU A 113 -4.79 -3.83 26.08
CA LEU A 113 -4.23 -2.49 26.04
C LEU A 113 -5.25 -1.47 26.54
N ASP A 114 -4.76 -0.44 27.23
CA ASP A 114 -5.60 0.66 27.76
C ASP A 114 -6.27 1.47 26.63
N TYR A 115 -5.60 1.54 25.48
CA TYR A 115 -6.10 2.22 24.29
C TYR A 115 -5.63 1.51 23.03
N THR A 116 -6.57 1.29 22.12
CA THR A 116 -6.30 0.88 20.74
C THR A 116 -7.21 1.67 19.82
N HIS A 117 -6.77 1.84 18.56
CA HIS A 117 -7.66 2.40 17.56
C HIS A 117 -8.83 1.45 17.30
N ARG A 118 -10.05 1.99 17.28
CA ARG A 118 -11.28 1.17 17.25
C ARG A 118 -11.88 1.02 15.87
N SER A 119 -11.53 1.93 14.95
CA SER A 119 -12.09 1.88 13.61
C SER A 119 -11.44 0.80 12.74
N GLN A 120 -12.25 -0.11 12.25
CA GLN A 120 -11.84 -1.09 11.22
C GLN A 120 -11.57 -0.44 9.85
N TYR A 121 -11.90 0.83 9.66
CA TYR A 121 -11.70 1.55 8.39
C TYR A 121 -10.46 2.45 8.41
N LEU A 122 -9.71 2.51 9.48
CA LEU A 122 -8.36 3.06 9.46
C LEU A 122 -7.46 2.07 8.72
N LYS A 123 -6.92 2.50 7.60
CA LYS A 123 -6.12 1.64 6.72
C LYS A 123 -4.71 2.13 6.54
N ASP A 124 -4.50 3.45 6.56
CA ASP A 124 -3.24 4.05 6.22
C ASP A 124 -2.53 4.61 7.44
N ILE A 125 -1.28 4.24 7.63
CA ILE A 125 -0.41 4.74 8.70
C ILE A 125 0.83 5.37 8.08
N VAL A 126 1.16 6.58 8.53
CA VAL A 126 2.41 7.27 8.17
C VAL A 126 3.16 7.58 9.46
N LEU A 127 4.39 7.10 9.56
CA LEU A 127 5.29 7.35 10.68
C LEU A 127 6.10 8.61 10.42
N ALA A 128 6.12 9.53 11.40
CA ALA A 128 7.05 10.64 11.42
C ALA A 128 8.24 10.33 12.34
N GLY A 129 9.32 11.12 12.18
CA GLY A 129 10.50 11.00 13.05
C GLY A 129 11.52 9.97 12.59
N GLU A 130 12.37 9.54 13.52
CA GLU A 130 13.52 8.67 13.28
C GLU A 130 13.55 7.47 14.24
N GLY A 131 12.53 7.32 15.09
CA GLY A 131 12.47 6.27 16.11
C GLY A 131 11.86 4.98 15.59
N PRO A 132 12.22 3.83 16.19
CA PRO A 132 11.60 2.56 15.85
C PRO A 132 10.14 2.51 16.32
N VAL A 133 9.26 2.05 15.46
CA VAL A 133 7.82 1.89 15.73
C VAL A 133 7.34 0.57 15.16
N SER A 134 6.51 -0.17 15.91
CA SER A 134 5.80 -1.32 15.38
C SER A 134 4.37 -0.94 15.02
N VAL A 135 3.92 -1.34 13.82
CA VAL A 135 2.55 -1.10 13.33
C VAL A 135 1.87 -2.44 13.05
N PHE A 136 0.69 -2.61 13.62
CA PHE A 136 -0.13 -3.81 13.48
C PHE A 136 -1.46 -3.45 12.82
N GLY A 137 -1.72 -4.04 11.66
CA GLY A 137 -2.85 -3.83 10.78
C GLY A 137 -4.16 -4.42 11.25
N ASN A 138 -5.05 -4.66 10.32
CA ASN A 138 -6.35 -5.27 10.53
C ASN A 138 -6.69 -6.26 9.38
N GLN A 139 -7.98 -6.58 9.21
CA GLN A 139 -8.44 -7.52 8.18
C GLN A 139 -8.63 -6.88 6.79
N HIS A 140 -8.34 -5.61 6.61
CA HIS A 140 -8.49 -4.88 5.34
C HIS A 140 -7.13 -4.62 4.71
N LEU A 141 -7.12 -4.27 3.43
CA LEU A 141 -5.93 -3.72 2.79
C LEU A 141 -5.43 -2.51 3.58
N ASN A 142 -4.22 -2.61 4.10
CA ASN A 142 -3.54 -1.52 4.80
C ASN A 142 -2.40 -0.93 3.96
N SER A 143 -2.08 0.33 4.23
CA SER A 143 -0.96 1.03 3.63
C SER A 143 -0.11 1.64 4.73
N PHE A 144 1.12 1.13 4.91
CA PHE A 144 2.04 1.59 5.94
C PHE A 144 3.24 2.27 5.31
N GLN A 145 3.52 3.48 5.76
CA GLN A 145 4.74 4.19 5.43
C GLN A 145 5.58 4.37 6.69
N GLY A 146 6.76 3.78 6.70
CA GLY A 146 7.76 3.88 7.74
C GLY A 146 8.42 5.26 7.83
N ASN A 147 9.45 5.33 8.65
CA ASN A 147 10.30 6.50 8.81
C ASN A 147 11.77 6.13 8.58
N SER A 148 12.73 6.83 9.16
CA SER A 148 14.16 6.47 9.04
C SER A 148 14.68 5.59 10.18
N GLY A 149 13.82 5.09 11.05
CA GLY A 149 14.16 4.16 12.12
C GLY A 149 13.78 2.72 11.77
N ASP A 150 14.28 1.75 12.52
CA ASP A 150 14.00 0.33 12.32
C ASP A 150 12.55 0.02 12.69
N ASN A 151 11.66 -0.12 11.70
CA ASN A 151 10.24 -0.32 11.91
C ASN A 151 9.83 -1.79 11.75
N HIS A 152 8.78 -2.18 12.46
CA HIS A 152 8.17 -3.50 12.32
C HIS A 152 6.72 -3.37 11.86
N PHE A 153 6.33 -4.13 10.84
CA PHE A 153 5.00 -4.09 10.26
C PHE A 153 4.38 -5.47 10.21
N GLN A 154 3.14 -5.58 10.65
CA GLN A 154 2.32 -6.77 10.45
C GLN A 154 0.98 -6.33 9.87
N GLY A 155 0.68 -6.72 8.61
CA GLY A 155 -0.56 -6.35 7.92
C GLY A 155 -1.76 -7.14 8.42
N PHE A 156 -1.59 -8.42 8.76
CA PHE A 156 -2.61 -9.46 8.96
C PHE A 156 -3.32 -9.79 7.66
N LEU A 157 -4.65 -9.99 7.71
CA LEU A 157 -5.47 -10.25 6.53
C LEU A 157 -5.53 -9.02 5.63
N GLY A 158 -5.46 -9.22 4.35
CA GLY A 158 -5.53 -8.18 3.34
C GLY A 158 -4.43 -8.35 2.30
N ASP A 159 -4.48 -7.53 1.28
CA ASP A 159 -3.37 -7.38 0.34
C ASP A 159 -2.69 -6.05 0.68
N ASP A 160 -1.73 -6.09 1.61
CA ASP A 160 -1.16 -4.90 2.23
C ASP A 160 -0.02 -4.30 1.43
N VAL A 161 0.23 -3.01 1.64
CA VAL A 161 1.35 -2.31 1.01
C VAL A 161 2.20 -1.65 2.09
N ILE A 162 3.47 -2.04 2.16
CA ILE A 162 4.39 -1.61 3.20
C ILE A 162 5.61 -0.94 2.55
N TRP A 163 5.86 0.31 2.91
CA TRP A 163 7.09 1.05 2.60
C TRP A 163 7.90 1.19 3.89
N GLY A 164 9.04 0.49 4.00
CA GLY A 164 9.94 0.62 5.15
C GLY A 164 10.61 1.99 5.22
N GLU A 165 10.97 2.56 4.07
CA GLU A 165 11.77 3.78 3.88
C GLU A 165 13.25 3.53 4.21
N GLU A 166 13.89 4.37 5.07
CA GLU A 166 15.25 4.14 5.56
C GLU A 166 15.20 3.38 6.89
N GLY A 167 16.18 2.56 7.19
CA GLY A 167 16.28 1.78 8.43
C GLY A 167 16.55 0.31 8.17
N LEU A 168 16.40 -0.50 9.18
CA LEU A 168 16.36 -1.97 9.07
C LEU A 168 14.93 -2.41 9.38
N ASP A 169 14.11 -2.47 8.35
CA ASP A 169 12.68 -2.66 8.48
C ASP A 169 12.28 -4.13 8.34
N ARG A 170 11.22 -4.50 9.06
CA ARG A 170 10.75 -5.88 9.12
C ARG A 170 9.26 -6.00 8.85
N ALA A 171 8.90 -6.88 7.89
CA ALA A 171 7.53 -7.35 7.72
C ALA A 171 7.35 -8.68 8.46
N ILE A 172 6.22 -8.81 9.20
CA ILE A 172 5.92 -9.95 10.07
C ILE A 172 4.74 -10.72 9.51
N PHE A 173 4.88 -12.04 9.40
CA PHE A 173 3.87 -12.99 8.91
C PHE A 173 3.65 -14.11 9.90
N GLU A 174 2.39 -14.54 10.09
CA GLU A 174 2.03 -15.52 11.11
C GLU A 174 2.40 -16.97 10.76
N GLY A 175 2.45 -17.31 9.48
CA GLY A 175 2.72 -18.67 9.02
C GLY A 175 4.20 -19.04 8.94
N ASN A 176 4.48 -20.32 8.67
CA ASN A 176 5.85 -20.78 8.43
C ASN A 176 6.33 -20.36 7.05
N ARG A 177 7.64 -20.21 6.87
CA ARG A 177 8.27 -19.78 5.61
C ARG A 177 7.79 -20.55 4.37
N GLU A 178 7.57 -21.86 4.52
CA GLU A 178 7.17 -22.76 3.44
C GLU A 178 5.74 -22.54 2.95
N GLU A 179 4.95 -21.77 3.68
CA GLU A 179 3.57 -21.42 3.36
C GLU A 179 3.45 -20.13 2.55
N TYR A 180 4.60 -19.52 2.17
CA TYR A 180 4.64 -18.28 1.41
C TYR A 180 5.47 -18.40 0.14
N VAL A 181 5.00 -17.73 -0.91
CA VAL A 181 5.75 -17.51 -2.15
C VAL A 181 6.24 -16.07 -2.16
N ILE A 182 7.56 -15.88 -2.33
CA ILE A 182 8.16 -14.55 -2.43
C ILE A 182 8.59 -14.31 -3.86
N ILE A 183 8.07 -13.23 -4.45
CA ILE A 183 8.32 -12.84 -5.84
C ILE A 183 8.98 -11.47 -5.86
N PRO A 184 10.21 -11.31 -6.37
CA PRO A 184 10.79 -10.00 -6.59
C PRO A 184 9.91 -9.20 -7.56
N SER A 185 9.55 -7.98 -7.19
CA SER A 185 8.82 -7.06 -8.06
C SER A 185 9.81 -6.21 -8.84
N TYR A 186 9.97 -6.49 -10.11
CA TYR A 186 10.89 -5.77 -11.00
C TYR A 186 10.32 -4.43 -11.53
N ALA A 187 9.26 -3.92 -10.90
CA ALA A 187 8.50 -2.83 -11.48
C ALA A 187 9.13 -1.45 -11.28
N THR A 188 9.91 -1.22 -10.20
CA THR A 188 10.42 0.13 -9.89
C THR A 188 11.86 0.18 -9.38
N ASP A 189 12.30 -0.76 -8.53
CA ASP A 189 13.68 -0.87 -8.05
C ASP A 189 13.97 -2.29 -7.55
N ASP A 190 15.24 -2.57 -7.17
CA ASP A 190 15.66 -3.88 -6.69
C ASP A 190 15.20 -4.19 -5.24
N SER A 191 14.44 -3.30 -4.60
CA SER A 191 14.04 -3.39 -3.19
C SER A 191 12.54 -3.67 -2.98
N SER A 192 11.81 -4.10 -4.01
CA SER A 192 10.39 -4.40 -3.89
C SER A 192 10.09 -5.89 -4.10
N TYR A 193 9.16 -6.41 -3.27
CA TYR A 193 8.81 -7.82 -3.22
C TYR A 193 7.31 -7.99 -3.03
N GLN A 194 6.79 -9.06 -3.58
CA GLN A 194 5.46 -9.55 -3.28
C GLN A 194 5.58 -10.81 -2.43
N VAL A 195 4.92 -10.84 -1.29
CA VAL A 195 4.83 -12.00 -0.39
C VAL A 195 3.41 -12.53 -0.46
N ILE A 196 3.24 -13.74 -0.93
CA ILE A 196 1.95 -14.38 -1.16
C ILE A 196 1.76 -15.50 -0.15
N ASP A 197 0.78 -15.39 0.72
CA ASP A 197 0.36 -16.50 1.57
C ASP A 197 -0.42 -17.51 0.75
N ILE A 198 0.01 -18.80 0.78
CA ILE A 198 -0.72 -19.89 0.13
C ILE A 198 -1.84 -20.47 1.00
N SER A 199 -1.91 -20.07 2.26
CA SER A 199 -3.00 -20.42 3.17
C SER A 199 -4.12 -19.40 3.04
N PRO A 200 -5.37 -19.82 2.80
CA PRO A 200 -6.48 -18.86 2.73
C PRO A 200 -6.75 -18.22 4.09
N ASP A 201 -7.24 -17.00 4.07
CA ASP A 201 -7.77 -16.28 5.23
C ASP A 201 -6.76 -16.05 6.37
N ARG A 202 -5.47 -15.76 6.05
CA ARG A 202 -4.44 -15.43 7.04
C ARG A 202 -3.75 -14.10 6.73
N ASP A 203 -2.75 -14.03 5.83
CA ASP A 203 -1.98 -12.81 5.58
C ASP A 203 -2.24 -12.20 4.18
N GLY A 204 -2.77 -12.96 3.21
CA GLY A 204 -3.09 -12.43 1.87
C GLY A 204 -1.88 -12.31 0.95
N THR A 205 -1.82 -11.21 0.19
CA THR A 205 -0.75 -10.94 -0.78
C THR A 205 -0.21 -9.53 -0.58
N ASP A 206 0.96 -9.42 0.06
CA ASP A 206 1.52 -8.15 0.45
C ASP A 206 2.60 -7.65 -0.49
N HIS A 207 2.67 -6.35 -0.64
CA HIS A 207 3.69 -5.66 -1.41
C HIS A 207 4.63 -4.91 -0.48
N LEU A 208 5.90 -5.30 -0.48
CA LEU A 208 6.94 -4.74 0.37
C LEU A 208 7.90 -3.88 -0.46
N PHE A 209 8.20 -2.68 0.02
CA PHE A 209 9.15 -1.74 -0.56
C PHE A 209 10.14 -1.30 0.52
N SER A 210 11.44 -1.36 0.26
CA SER A 210 12.48 -0.99 1.21
C SER A 210 12.28 -1.66 2.57
N VAL A 211 12.10 -2.98 2.58
CA VAL A 211 12.00 -3.83 3.77
C VAL A 211 13.09 -4.88 3.68
N GLU A 212 14.00 -4.92 4.64
CA GLU A 212 15.22 -5.75 4.60
C GLU A 212 15.03 -7.12 5.23
N GLU A 213 14.10 -7.24 6.18
CA GLU A 213 13.85 -8.46 6.93
C GLU A 213 12.41 -8.92 6.81
N ILE A 214 12.21 -10.23 6.74
CA ILE A 214 10.89 -10.85 6.84
C ILE A 214 10.90 -11.86 7.98
N GLU A 215 9.91 -11.77 8.85
CA GLU A 215 9.71 -12.70 9.94
C GLU A 215 8.56 -13.66 9.61
N PHE A 216 8.79 -14.97 9.66
CA PHE A 216 7.79 -16.01 9.53
C PHE A 216 7.71 -16.81 10.83
N ASN A 217 6.56 -16.81 11.49
CA ASN A 217 6.31 -17.55 12.74
C ASN A 217 7.44 -17.37 13.76
N GLY A 218 7.90 -16.12 13.97
CA GLY A 218 8.98 -15.78 14.93
C GLY A 218 10.39 -16.06 14.45
N VAL A 219 10.61 -16.51 13.21
CA VAL A 219 11.92 -16.72 12.62
C VAL A 219 12.21 -15.64 11.59
N VAL A 220 13.25 -14.86 11.84
CA VAL A 220 13.67 -13.74 10.99
C VAL A 220 14.61 -14.22 9.89
N TYR A 221 14.36 -13.77 8.68
CA TYR A 221 15.17 -13.98 7.49
C TYR A 221 15.50 -12.64 6.85
N THR A 222 16.74 -12.49 6.40
CA THR A 222 17.05 -11.41 5.45
C THR A 222 16.53 -11.77 4.06
N LEU A 223 16.18 -10.77 3.26
CA LEU A 223 15.74 -11.01 1.88
C LEU A 223 16.79 -11.74 1.04
N SER A 224 18.08 -11.50 1.31
CA SER A 224 19.16 -12.23 0.65
C SER A 224 19.15 -13.73 0.94
N GLU A 225 18.81 -14.14 2.16
CA GLU A 225 18.66 -15.55 2.53
C GLU A 225 17.45 -16.18 1.86
N LEU A 226 16.31 -15.45 1.82
CA LEU A 226 15.05 -15.94 1.24
C LEU A 226 15.10 -16.13 -0.26
N LEU A 227 15.81 -15.27 -0.96
CA LEU A 227 15.94 -15.31 -2.43
C LEU A 227 17.13 -16.17 -2.87
N GLY A 228 17.91 -16.70 -1.94
CA GLY A 228 19.15 -17.42 -2.24
C GLY A 228 20.20 -16.51 -2.91
N VAL A 229 20.00 -15.19 -2.82
CA VAL A 229 20.93 -14.20 -3.32
C VAL A 229 21.90 -13.90 -2.17
N SER A 230 23.03 -14.59 -2.15
CA SER A 230 24.16 -14.13 -1.30
C SER A 230 24.43 -12.68 -1.67
N GLN A 231 24.52 -11.80 -0.69
CA GLN A 231 24.82 -10.37 -0.79
C GLN A 231 26.13 -10.01 -1.54
N SER A 232 26.66 -10.88 -2.36
CA SER A 232 27.92 -10.69 -3.11
C SER A 232 28.00 -11.50 -4.39
N GLN A 233 26.94 -11.76 -5.11
CA GLN A 233 27.13 -12.10 -6.51
C GLN A 233 26.98 -10.82 -7.34
N LEU A 234 28.08 -10.04 -7.39
CA LEU A 234 28.34 -9.18 -8.52
C LEU A 234 28.03 -10.01 -9.77
N PRO A 235 27.36 -9.47 -10.77
CA PRO A 235 27.05 -10.22 -11.98
C PRO A 235 28.31 -10.91 -12.53
N GLU A 236 28.27 -12.20 -12.76
CA GLU A 236 29.38 -12.95 -13.34
C GLU A 236 29.51 -12.70 -14.85
N GLU A 237 28.41 -12.26 -15.47
CA GLU A 237 28.32 -11.98 -16.91
C GLU A 237 27.58 -10.66 -17.16
N PHE A 238 28.01 -9.97 -18.22
CA PHE A 238 27.24 -8.82 -18.72
C PHE A 238 25.89 -9.28 -19.26
N SER A 239 24.81 -8.56 -18.94
CA SER A 239 23.47 -8.87 -19.45
C SER A 239 22.71 -7.62 -19.85
N LEU A 240 21.89 -7.74 -20.89
CA LEU A 240 20.85 -6.75 -21.24
C LEU A 240 19.49 -7.46 -21.20
N TYR A 241 18.66 -7.06 -20.26
CA TYR A 241 17.32 -7.63 -20.11
C TYR A 241 16.32 -7.02 -21.10
N MET A 242 15.16 -7.63 -21.24
CA MET A 242 14.06 -7.04 -22.00
C MET A 242 13.56 -5.79 -21.30
N PRO A 243 13.53 -4.64 -22.00
CA PRO A 243 12.95 -3.43 -21.43
C PRO A 243 11.47 -3.64 -21.04
N TYR A 244 11.07 -3.07 -19.93
CA TYR A 244 9.71 -3.19 -19.44
C TYR A 244 9.18 -1.82 -18.94
N PRO A 245 7.93 -1.45 -19.26
CA PRO A 245 7.01 -2.17 -20.14
C PRO A 245 7.49 -2.19 -21.62
N ASN A 246 7.09 -3.21 -22.36
CA ASN A 246 7.29 -3.31 -23.79
C ASN A 246 6.11 -4.09 -24.42
N PRO A 247 5.18 -3.45 -25.16
CA PRO A 247 5.19 -2.05 -25.60
C PRO A 247 5.12 -1.04 -24.47
N PHE A 248 5.62 0.21 -24.69
CA PHE A 248 5.69 1.25 -23.69
C PHE A 248 5.07 2.58 -24.15
N ASN A 249 4.66 3.44 -23.16
CA ASN A 249 4.06 4.76 -23.39
C ASN A 249 4.19 5.66 -22.14
N PRO A 250 4.94 6.77 -22.15
CA PRO A 250 6.09 7.00 -23.00
C PRO A 250 7.40 6.48 -22.39
N THR A 251 7.36 5.85 -21.19
CA THR A 251 8.54 5.42 -20.44
C THR A 251 8.73 3.91 -20.44
N THR A 252 9.98 3.48 -20.43
CA THR A 252 10.39 2.08 -20.23
C THR A 252 11.68 2.02 -19.45
N GLN A 253 11.87 0.97 -18.68
CA GLN A 253 13.09 0.69 -17.91
C GLN A 253 13.94 -0.34 -18.63
N ILE A 254 15.25 -0.11 -18.59
CA ILE A 254 16.23 -1.00 -19.17
C ILE A 254 17.16 -1.48 -18.06
N LYS A 255 17.09 -2.75 -17.71
CA LYS A 255 18.01 -3.39 -16.76
C LYS A 255 19.23 -3.93 -17.49
N VAL A 256 20.42 -3.65 -16.94
CA VAL A 256 21.70 -4.19 -17.41
C VAL A 256 22.54 -4.67 -16.23
N ASP A 257 23.26 -5.79 -16.43
CA ASP A 257 24.24 -6.28 -15.47
C ASP A 257 25.64 -5.97 -15.98
N VAL A 258 26.50 -5.48 -15.08
CA VAL A 258 27.90 -5.16 -15.33
C VAL A 258 28.76 -6.12 -14.50
N ALA A 259 29.46 -7.03 -15.18
CA ALA A 259 30.24 -8.08 -14.54
C ALA A 259 31.63 -7.61 -14.04
N GLU A 260 32.23 -6.65 -14.70
CA GLU A 260 33.53 -6.09 -14.34
C GLU A 260 33.57 -4.58 -14.56
N SER A 261 34.41 -3.86 -13.76
CA SER A 261 34.57 -2.42 -13.89
C SER A 261 35.09 -2.05 -15.27
N GLY A 262 34.42 -1.13 -15.95
CA GLY A 262 34.82 -0.72 -17.28
C GLY A 262 33.86 0.22 -17.98
N PRO A 263 34.22 0.68 -19.19
CA PRO A 263 33.35 1.52 -19.99
C PRO A 263 32.15 0.75 -20.51
N VAL A 264 30.96 1.33 -20.30
CA VAL A 264 29.70 0.81 -20.81
C VAL A 264 28.97 1.84 -21.64
N GLN A 265 28.26 1.39 -22.65
CA GLN A 265 27.41 2.21 -23.51
C GLN A 265 26.04 1.59 -23.66
N LEU A 266 24.99 2.36 -23.39
CA LEU A 266 23.61 2.00 -23.66
C LEU A 266 23.00 3.01 -24.63
N MET A 267 22.71 2.57 -25.84
CA MET A 267 22.31 3.43 -26.96
C MET A 267 20.99 2.97 -27.57
N VAL A 268 20.21 3.93 -28.05
CA VAL A 268 18.94 3.67 -28.74
C VAL A 268 19.07 3.99 -30.23
N TYR A 269 18.61 3.09 -31.07
CA TYR A 269 18.62 3.24 -32.52
C TYR A 269 17.22 3.11 -33.15
N ASP A 270 16.97 3.82 -34.22
CA ASP A 270 15.79 3.62 -35.08
C ASP A 270 15.92 2.36 -35.98
N ILE A 271 14.85 2.05 -36.71
CA ILE A 271 14.81 0.91 -37.65
C ILE A 271 15.81 1.02 -38.79
N ASN A 272 16.37 2.22 -39.04
CA ASN A 272 17.39 2.43 -40.09
C ASN A 272 18.81 2.39 -39.50
N GLY A 273 18.96 2.05 -38.21
CA GLY A 273 20.24 2.03 -37.52
C GLY A 273 20.82 3.39 -37.19
N ARG A 274 20.01 4.46 -37.23
CA ARG A 274 20.45 5.80 -36.83
C ARG A 274 20.32 5.94 -35.33
N LEU A 275 21.35 6.52 -34.70
CA LEU A 275 21.35 6.80 -33.25
C LEU A 275 20.27 7.84 -32.91
N VAL A 276 19.36 7.44 -32.04
CA VAL A 276 18.29 8.28 -31.49
C VAL A 276 18.77 9.01 -30.25
N THR A 277 19.31 8.28 -29.28
CA THR A 277 19.86 8.84 -28.03
C THR A 277 20.88 7.90 -27.40
N THR A 278 21.71 8.44 -26.52
CA THR A 278 22.61 7.69 -25.63
C THR A 278 22.05 7.79 -24.22
N LEU A 279 21.65 6.68 -23.65
CA LEU A 279 21.07 6.60 -22.30
C LEU A 279 22.16 6.56 -21.24
N LYS A 280 23.26 5.85 -21.52
CA LYS A 280 24.43 5.78 -20.64
C LYS A 280 25.70 5.69 -21.47
N ASP A 281 26.73 6.43 -21.08
CA ASP A 281 28.09 6.35 -21.61
C ASP A 281 29.03 6.73 -20.47
N ALA A 282 29.50 5.73 -19.72
CA ALA A 282 30.26 5.94 -18.48
C ALA A 282 31.07 4.68 -18.12
N THR A 283 32.07 4.85 -17.27
CA THR A 283 32.68 3.71 -16.56
C THR A 283 31.79 3.34 -15.38
N LEU A 284 31.37 2.08 -15.31
CA LEU A 284 30.59 1.55 -14.21
C LEU A 284 31.38 0.44 -13.47
N GLU A 285 31.11 0.34 -12.17
CA GLU A 285 31.58 -0.75 -11.34
C GLU A 285 30.68 -2.00 -11.55
N PRO A 286 31.14 -3.21 -11.17
CA PRO A 286 30.31 -4.40 -11.20
C PRO A 286 29.00 -4.18 -10.40
N GLY A 287 27.86 -4.55 -10.98
CA GLY A 287 26.56 -4.36 -10.35
C GLY A 287 25.39 -4.43 -11.32
N ASN A 288 24.19 -4.32 -10.77
CA ASN A 288 22.93 -4.26 -11.51
C ASN A 288 22.56 -2.78 -11.68
N TYR A 289 22.14 -2.38 -12.88
CA TYR A 289 21.77 -1.01 -13.18
C TYR A 289 20.42 -0.96 -13.90
N VAL A 290 19.57 -0.03 -13.48
CA VAL A 290 18.31 0.29 -14.13
C VAL A 290 18.40 1.68 -14.73
N ILE A 291 18.06 1.82 -16.00
CA ILE A 291 18.14 3.07 -16.75
C ILE A 291 16.77 3.33 -17.40
N ASP A 292 16.17 4.48 -17.08
CA ASP A 292 14.91 4.90 -17.66
C ASP A 292 15.08 5.54 -19.02
N TRP A 293 14.12 5.31 -19.91
CA TRP A 293 14.00 6.02 -21.18
C TRP A 293 12.57 6.52 -21.40
N ASP A 294 12.43 7.81 -21.55
CA ASP A 294 11.17 8.55 -21.68
C ASP A 294 10.76 8.84 -23.14
N ALA A 295 11.24 8.04 -24.09
CA ALA A 295 11.00 8.19 -25.52
C ALA A 295 11.45 9.55 -26.10
N ARG A 296 12.55 10.11 -25.60
CA ARG A 296 13.16 11.34 -26.15
C ARG A 296 14.43 11.05 -26.92
N ASP A 297 14.64 11.87 -27.95
CA ASP A 297 15.90 11.91 -28.69
C ASP A 297 16.97 12.70 -27.91
N ARG A 298 18.20 12.73 -28.45
CA ARG A 298 19.33 13.47 -27.87
C ARG A 298 19.11 15.00 -27.72
N ASN A 299 18.09 15.56 -28.40
CA ASN A 299 17.72 16.96 -28.31
C ASN A 299 16.54 17.18 -27.34
N GLY A 300 16.08 16.13 -26.66
CA GLY A 300 14.94 16.17 -25.74
C GLY A 300 13.57 16.16 -26.43
N HIS A 301 13.48 15.95 -27.73
CA HIS A 301 12.21 15.88 -28.44
C HIS A 301 11.61 14.48 -28.35
N MET A 302 10.30 14.41 -28.12
CA MET A 302 9.54 13.16 -28.17
C MET A 302 9.63 12.53 -29.56
N ILE A 303 10.02 11.26 -29.62
CA ILE A 303 10.11 10.49 -30.86
C ILE A 303 8.74 9.95 -31.29
N SER A 304 8.63 9.44 -32.50
CA SER A 304 7.38 8.90 -33.05
C SER A 304 7.12 7.48 -32.56
N THR A 305 5.83 7.09 -32.52
CA THR A 305 5.43 5.68 -32.37
C THR A 305 6.18 4.82 -33.37
N GLY A 306 6.71 3.68 -32.93
CA GLY A 306 7.48 2.80 -33.77
C GLY A 306 8.38 1.83 -33.03
N ILE A 307 9.15 1.08 -33.80
CA ILE A 307 10.13 0.10 -33.31
C ILE A 307 11.47 0.79 -33.15
N TYR A 308 12.10 0.55 -31.98
CA TYR A 308 13.44 0.99 -31.64
C TYR A 308 14.29 -0.18 -31.14
N PHE A 309 15.60 -0.02 -31.21
CA PHE A 309 16.56 -1.00 -30.73
C PHE A 309 17.43 -0.39 -29.66
N ILE A 310 17.47 -1.04 -28.50
CA ILE A 310 18.33 -0.67 -27.38
C ILE A 310 19.54 -1.59 -27.42
N GLN A 311 20.71 -1.02 -27.56
CA GLN A 311 21.98 -1.75 -27.62
C GLN A 311 22.83 -1.43 -26.38
N PHE A 312 23.24 -2.48 -25.69
CA PHE A 312 24.20 -2.43 -24.60
C PHE A 312 25.54 -2.98 -25.07
N THR A 313 26.60 -2.23 -24.78
CA THR A 313 27.99 -2.63 -25.09
C THR A 313 28.85 -2.41 -23.86
N ALA A 314 29.58 -3.46 -23.44
CA ALA A 314 30.52 -3.39 -22.32
C ALA A 314 31.63 -4.42 -22.59
N ALA A 315 32.89 -4.01 -22.52
CA ALA A 315 34.05 -4.86 -22.88
C ALA A 315 33.84 -5.56 -24.23
N SER A 316 33.83 -6.89 -24.24
CA SER A 316 33.57 -7.72 -25.44
C SER A 316 32.07 -8.06 -25.62
N TYR A 317 31.23 -7.71 -24.64
CA TYR A 317 29.79 -8.00 -24.70
C TYR A 317 29.04 -6.97 -25.53
N ARG A 318 28.15 -7.46 -26.38
CA ARG A 318 27.18 -6.64 -27.11
C ARG A 318 25.87 -7.39 -27.25
N ASN A 319 24.79 -6.75 -26.81
CA ASN A 319 23.43 -7.28 -26.98
C ASN A 319 22.47 -6.17 -27.41
N THR A 320 21.39 -6.56 -28.07
CA THR A 320 20.39 -5.62 -28.58
C THR A 320 18.99 -6.16 -28.34
N LYS A 321 18.11 -5.33 -27.75
CA LYS A 321 16.70 -5.63 -27.53
C LYS A 321 15.82 -4.71 -28.35
N LYS A 322 14.72 -5.26 -28.85
CA LYS A 322 13.69 -4.53 -29.60
C LYS A 322 12.63 -4.01 -28.63
N VAL A 323 12.26 -2.74 -28.79
CA VAL A 323 11.15 -2.13 -28.05
C VAL A 323 10.14 -1.50 -28.99
N LEU A 324 8.88 -1.43 -28.57
CA LEU A 324 7.78 -0.83 -29.33
C LEU A 324 7.20 0.33 -28.52
N LEU A 325 7.38 1.55 -29.02
CA LEU A 325 6.73 2.75 -28.48
C LEU A 325 5.33 2.87 -29.05
N LEU A 326 4.35 3.00 -28.19
CA LEU A 326 2.96 3.35 -28.50
C LEU A 326 2.66 4.77 -27.97
N LYS A 327 1.75 5.47 -28.63
CA LYS A 327 1.23 6.76 -28.16
C LYS A 327 -0.25 6.67 -27.90
#